data_54cae637ff31f981033f70ca9325cbf4
#
_entry.id   54cae637ff31f981033f70ca9325cbf4
#
_cell.length_a   1.000
_cell.length_b   1.000
_cell.length_c   1.000
_cell.angle_alpha   90.00
_cell.angle_beta   90.00
_cell.angle_gamma   90.00
#
_symmetry.space_group_name_H-M   'P 1'
#
loop_
_entity.id
_entity.type
_entity.pdbx_description
1 polymer ?
#
loop_
_entity_poly.entity_id
_entity_poly.type
_entity_poly.pdbx_seq_one_letter_code
_entity_poly.pdbx_strand_id
1 'polypeptide(L)'
;MNKSSKIYIAGHRGLVGSAIYSRLESHGFSHLVVRTSKYLDLTRQSEVEDFFKQERPEYVFLAAAKVGGILANNTYPADFMYSNLMIQNNVIHASFTNNVKKLLFLGSSCIYPKLAPQPMKEEHLLTGELEPTNEPYALAKIAGLKMCQSYNRQYGTNYISVMPTNLYGPNDNFDLETSHVLPALIRKFHEASLSTGQDPVVLWGTGTPRREFLYIDDLADACVFLMENYDGTEIVNIGVGEDISISEVAALINEVVGYRGEVVYDNSKPDGTPRKLLDVSRLNSLGWKAKTGLREGIAMTYEWYKSKV
;
A
#
# COMPACT_ATOMS: atom_id res chain seq x y z
N MET A 1 -6.38 8.89 19.74
CA MET A 1 -5.20 8.24 20.42
C MET A 1 -4.49 9.25 21.32
N ASN A 2 -3.99 8.83 22.51
CA ASN A 2 -3.16 9.71 23.35
C ASN A 2 -1.68 9.59 22.95
N LYS A 3 -0.89 10.66 23.14
CA LYS A 3 0.54 10.66 22.78
C LYS A 3 1.38 9.62 23.53
N SER A 4 0.91 9.19 24.72
CA SER A 4 1.51 8.12 25.52
C SER A 4 0.93 6.72 25.25
N SER A 5 -0.02 6.56 24.33
CA SER A 5 -0.57 5.26 23.98
C SER A 5 0.48 4.34 23.37
N LYS A 6 0.44 3.06 23.75
CA LYS A 6 1.31 2.05 23.15
C LYS A 6 0.76 1.62 21.79
N ILE A 7 1.51 1.88 20.73
CA ILE A 7 1.10 1.65 19.34
C ILE A 7 2.03 0.64 18.68
N TYR A 8 1.50 -0.47 18.21
CA TYR A 8 2.25 -1.44 17.41
C TYR A 8 2.10 -1.17 15.92
N ILE A 9 3.24 -1.08 15.21
CA ILE A 9 3.29 -0.90 13.77
C ILE A 9 3.91 -2.15 13.16
N ALA A 10 3.06 -3.06 12.67
CA ALA A 10 3.48 -4.25 11.97
C ALA A 10 3.94 -3.88 10.55
N GLY A 11 5.18 -4.23 10.18
CA GLY A 11 5.74 -3.91 8.86
C GLY A 11 6.47 -2.55 8.77
N HIS A 12 6.96 -2.02 9.89
CA HIS A 12 7.61 -0.70 10.00
C HIS A 12 8.84 -0.45 9.10
N ARG A 13 9.38 -1.47 8.43
CA ARG A 13 10.51 -1.32 7.49
C ARG A 13 10.07 -1.20 6.02
N GLY A 14 8.81 -1.53 5.71
CA GLY A 14 8.27 -1.37 4.37
C GLY A 14 7.81 0.07 4.10
N LEU A 15 7.50 0.35 2.83
CA LEU A 15 7.02 1.64 2.35
C LEU A 15 5.95 2.26 3.29
N VAL A 16 4.86 1.56 3.53
CA VAL A 16 3.74 2.07 4.34
C VAL A 16 4.07 2.15 5.83
N GLY A 17 4.65 1.08 6.39
CA GLY A 17 4.89 1.02 7.82
C GLY A 17 5.93 2.03 8.30
N SER A 18 6.95 2.33 7.47
CA SER A 18 7.95 3.35 7.79
C SER A 18 7.37 4.76 7.77
N ALA A 19 6.50 5.06 6.81
CA ALA A 19 5.83 6.35 6.72
C ALA A 19 4.86 6.57 7.91
N ILE A 20 4.08 5.54 8.28
CA ILE A 20 3.20 5.59 9.47
C ILE A 20 4.04 5.81 10.75
N TYR A 21 5.18 5.10 10.89
CA TYR A 21 6.09 5.29 12.02
C TYR A 21 6.57 6.75 12.10
N SER A 22 7.13 7.28 11.00
CA SER A 22 7.63 8.66 10.94
C SER A 22 6.52 9.69 11.21
N ARG A 23 5.30 9.44 10.70
CA ARG A 23 4.15 10.32 10.93
C ARG A 23 3.74 10.35 12.40
N LEU A 24 3.65 9.20 13.04
CA LEU A 24 3.34 9.11 14.47
C LEU A 24 4.42 9.76 15.32
N GLU A 25 5.70 9.50 15.03
CA GLU A 25 6.83 10.11 15.74
C GLU A 25 6.82 11.63 15.62
N SER A 26 6.62 12.19 14.41
CA SER A 26 6.51 13.63 14.16
C SER A 26 5.32 14.28 14.86
N HIS A 27 4.27 13.52 15.12
CA HIS A 27 3.10 13.95 15.90
C HIS A 27 3.28 13.79 17.41
N GLY A 28 4.47 13.38 17.89
CA GLY A 28 4.81 13.29 19.31
C GLY A 28 4.28 12.04 20.02
N PHE A 29 3.93 10.97 19.29
CA PHE A 29 3.67 9.68 19.91
C PHE A 29 5.01 9.05 20.35
N SER A 30 5.14 8.68 21.61
CA SER A 30 6.42 8.26 22.21
C SER A 30 6.56 6.75 22.42
N HIS A 31 5.46 6.02 22.46
CA HIS A 31 5.47 4.57 22.73
C HIS A 31 5.17 3.76 21.47
N LEU A 32 6.04 3.87 20.47
CA LEU A 32 5.94 3.13 19.21
C LEU A 32 6.67 1.79 19.31
N VAL A 33 5.94 0.69 19.21
CA VAL A 33 6.46 -0.67 19.26
C VAL A 33 6.63 -1.20 17.84
N VAL A 34 7.80 -1.70 17.53
CA VAL A 34 8.14 -2.27 16.24
C VAL A 34 8.97 -3.54 16.41
N ARG A 35 8.82 -4.50 15.50
CA ARG A 35 9.65 -5.71 15.42
C ARG A 35 9.93 -6.05 13.97
N THR A 36 11.18 -6.45 13.69
CA THR A 36 11.53 -6.97 12.36
C THR A 36 11.14 -8.43 12.25
N SER A 37 10.96 -8.94 11.03
CA SER A 37 10.65 -10.35 10.78
C SER A 37 11.70 -11.34 11.32
N LYS A 38 12.92 -10.87 11.58
CA LYS A 38 13.96 -11.66 12.24
C LYS A 38 13.65 -11.96 13.71
N TYR A 39 12.92 -11.05 14.38
CA TYR A 39 12.60 -11.14 15.82
C TYR A 39 11.15 -11.47 16.11
N LEU A 40 10.27 -11.33 15.10
CA LEU A 40 8.86 -11.67 15.19
C LEU A 40 8.36 -12.06 13.80
N ASP A 41 8.23 -13.36 13.56
CA ASP A 41 7.61 -13.89 12.35
C ASP A 41 6.09 -13.89 12.51
N LEU A 42 5.42 -12.94 11.87
CA LEU A 42 3.95 -12.78 11.95
C LEU A 42 3.18 -13.96 11.34
N THR A 43 3.83 -14.87 10.60
CA THR A 43 3.21 -16.11 10.13
C THR A 43 3.15 -17.19 11.21
N ARG A 44 3.85 -17.01 12.33
CA ARG A 44 3.92 -17.94 13.46
C ARG A 44 2.96 -17.50 14.56
N GLN A 45 1.85 -18.21 14.69
CA GLN A 45 0.78 -17.87 15.64
C GLN A 45 1.32 -17.71 17.08
N SER A 46 2.09 -18.69 17.58
CA SER A 46 2.60 -18.66 18.96
C SER A 46 3.50 -17.44 19.23
N GLU A 47 4.36 -17.07 18.29
CA GLU A 47 5.23 -15.91 18.43
C GLU A 47 4.41 -14.61 18.51
N VAL A 48 3.35 -14.49 17.69
CA VAL A 48 2.45 -13.33 17.70
C VAL A 48 1.67 -13.26 19.01
N GLU A 49 1.12 -14.38 19.48
CA GLU A 49 0.39 -14.43 20.76
C GLU A 49 1.29 -14.03 21.94
N ASP A 50 2.50 -14.55 22.01
CA ASP A 50 3.45 -14.22 23.08
C ASP A 50 3.89 -12.75 23.03
N PHE A 51 4.13 -12.23 21.83
CA PHE A 51 4.43 -10.81 21.62
C PHE A 51 3.29 -9.91 22.14
N PHE A 52 2.03 -10.21 21.76
CA PHE A 52 0.89 -9.40 22.19
C PHE A 52 0.63 -9.50 23.69
N LYS A 53 0.83 -10.67 24.32
CA LYS A 53 0.76 -10.86 25.78
C LYS A 53 1.80 -10.00 26.52
N GLN A 54 3.02 -9.91 25.99
CA GLN A 54 4.11 -9.14 26.59
C GLN A 54 3.95 -7.63 26.38
N GLU A 55 3.73 -7.21 25.13
CA GLU A 55 3.71 -5.81 24.76
C GLU A 55 2.38 -5.12 25.08
N ARG A 56 1.26 -5.83 24.97
CA ARG A 56 -0.10 -5.29 25.19
C ARG A 56 -0.33 -3.96 24.49
N PRO A 57 -0.20 -3.88 23.15
CA PRO A 57 -0.43 -2.64 22.43
C PRO A 57 -1.90 -2.20 22.55
N GLU A 58 -2.11 -0.90 22.69
CA GLU A 58 -3.46 -0.32 22.72
C GLU A 58 -4.02 -0.11 21.31
N TYR A 59 -3.14 0.21 20.36
CA TYR A 59 -3.47 0.47 18.95
C TYR A 59 -2.54 -0.33 18.04
N VAL A 60 -3.07 -0.79 16.92
CA VAL A 60 -2.31 -1.58 15.95
C VAL A 60 -2.50 -1.02 14.54
N PHE A 61 -1.40 -0.75 13.84
CA PHE A 61 -1.37 -0.55 12.40
C PHE A 61 -0.82 -1.81 11.73
N LEU A 62 -1.68 -2.53 11.01
CA LEU A 62 -1.28 -3.75 10.31
C LEU A 62 -0.92 -3.44 8.86
N ALA A 63 0.31 -2.98 8.65
CA ALA A 63 0.90 -2.71 7.34
C ALA A 63 1.78 -3.87 6.82
N ALA A 64 2.04 -4.88 7.65
CA ALA A 64 2.82 -6.05 7.26
C ALA A 64 2.04 -6.89 6.25
N ALA A 65 2.66 -7.18 5.12
CA ALA A 65 2.15 -8.05 4.08
C ALA A 65 3.29 -8.54 3.16
N LYS A 66 3.10 -9.68 2.49
CA LYS A 66 3.90 -10.04 1.31
C LYS A 66 3.30 -9.33 0.11
N VAL A 67 4.03 -8.39 -0.47
CA VAL A 67 3.59 -7.56 -1.60
C VAL A 67 4.58 -7.65 -2.76
N GLY A 68 4.12 -7.31 -3.98
CA GLY A 68 4.96 -7.28 -5.17
C GLY A 68 4.17 -6.91 -6.41
N GLY A 69 4.87 -6.64 -7.50
CA GLY A 69 4.30 -6.35 -8.81
C GLY A 69 3.56 -7.55 -9.44
N ILE A 70 3.04 -7.35 -10.65
CA ILE A 70 2.25 -8.35 -11.39
C ILE A 70 3.05 -9.64 -11.58
N LEU A 71 4.32 -9.54 -11.98
CA LEU A 71 5.18 -10.70 -12.23
C LEU A 71 5.35 -11.55 -10.95
N ALA A 72 5.68 -10.92 -9.82
CA ALA A 72 5.86 -11.62 -8.55
C ALA A 72 4.57 -12.31 -8.08
N ASN A 73 3.41 -11.64 -8.18
CA ASN A 73 2.12 -12.23 -7.83
C ASN A 73 1.78 -13.44 -8.69
N ASN A 74 2.02 -13.35 -10.00
CA ASN A 74 1.75 -14.45 -10.93
C ASN A 74 2.73 -15.64 -10.76
N THR A 75 3.97 -15.37 -10.33
CA THR A 75 5.02 -16.38 -10.13
C THR A 75 4.87 -17.14 -8.81
N TYR A 76 4.45 -16.45 -7.74
CA TYR A 76 4.40 -16.99 -6.37
C TYR A 76 3.00 -16.93 -5.73
N PRO A 77 1.91 -17.38 -6.42
CA PRO A 77 0.54 -17.17 -5.95
C PRO A 77 0.26 -17.83 -4.59
N ALA A 78 0.75 -19.05 -4.36
CA ALA A 78 0.58 -19.76 -3.09
C ALA A 78 1.25 -19.03 -1.92
N ASP A 79 2.45 -18.54 -2.12
CA ASP A 79 3.18 -17.78 -1.11
C ASP A 79 2.50 -16.45 -0.75
N PHE A 80 1.98 -15.73 -1.75
CA PHE A 80 1.24 -14.49 -1.51
C PHE A 80 -0.03 -14.77 -0.71
N MET A 81 -0.79 -15.80 -1.07
CA MET A 81 -1.99 -16.17 -0.36
C MET A 81 -1.68 -16.62 1.08
N TYR A 82 -0.82 -17.62 1.23
CA TYR A 82 -0.50 -18.21 2.53
C TYR A 82 0.07 -17.19 3.51
N SER A 83 1.13 -16.47 3.10
CA SER A 83 1.80 -15.54 4.00
C SER A 83 0.87 -14.42 4.46
N ASN A 84 0.07 -13.84 3.55
CA ASN A 84 -0.84 -12.77 3.91
C ASN A 84 -1.99 -13.25 4.81
N LEU A 85 -2.56 -14.44 4.55
CA LEU A 85 -3.57 -15.04 5.43
C LEU A 85 -3.03 -15.28 6.84
N MET A 86 -1.82 -15.87 6.96
CA MET A 86 -1.23 -16.13 8.27
C MET A 86 -0.94 -14.85 9.04
N ILE A 87 -0.28 -13.86 8.40
CA ILE A 87 0.03 -12.58 9.04
C ILE A 87 -1.22 -11.90 9.59
N GLN A 88 -2.24 -11.73 8.74
CA GLN A 88 -3.44 -10.99 9.13
C GLN A 88 -4.28 -11.74 10.16
N ASN A 89 -4.47 -13.06 10.01
CA ASN A 89 -5.24 -13.86 10.95
C ASN A 89 -4.60 -13.83 12.35
N ASN A 90 -3.28 -14.02 12.43
CA ASN A 90 -2.57 -14.01 13.70
C ASN A 90 -2.65 -12.64 14.38
N VAL A 91 -2.40 -11.55 13.65
CA VAL A 91 -2.40 -10.20 14.24
C VAL A 91 -3.81 -9.75 14.63
N ILE A 92 -4.82 -9.98 13.77
CA ILE A 92 -6.22 -9.59 14.07
C ILE A 92 -6.73 -10.38 15.29
N HIS A 93 -6.49 -11.70 15.34
CA HIS A 93 -6.94 -12.52 16.47
C HIS A 93 -6.20 -12.17 17.76
N ALA A 94 -4.88 -12.01 17.73
CA ALA A 94 -4.09 -11.60 18.89
C ALA A 94 -4.49 -10.21 19.39
N SER A 95 -4.86 -9.30 18.50
CA SER A 95 -5.40 -8.00 18.89
C SER A 95 -6.70 -8.12 19.70
N PHE A 96 -7.60 -9.01 19.30
CA PHE A 96 -8.83 -9.27 20.02
C PHE A 96 -8.57 -9.90 21.40
N THR A 97 -7.78 -10.96 21.46
CA THR A 97 -7.50 -11.69 22.72
C THR A 97 -6.72 -10.86 23.74
N ASN A 98 -6.04 -9.78 23.30
CA ASN A 98 -5.30 -8.86 24.16
C ASN A 98 -5.97 -7.47 24.32
N ASN A 99 -7.25 -7.34 23.98
CA ASN A 99 -8.06 -6.13 24.17
C ASN A 99 -7.48 -4.88 23.50
N VAL A 100 -6.94 -5.02 22.29
CA VAL A 100 -6.53 -3.87 21.46
C VAL A 100 -7.74 -2.96 21.24
N LYS A 101 -7.60 -1.68 21.57
CA LYS A 101 -8.69 -0.68 21.49
C LYS A 101 -9.12 -0.42 20.07
N LYS A 102 -8.16 -0.34 19.14
CA LYS A 102 -8.43 -0.11 17.71
C LYS A 102 -7.31 -0.68 16.84
N LEU A 103 -7.70 -1.27 15.72
CA LEU A 103 -6.79 -1.81 14.72
C LEU A 103 -7.12 -1.20 13.36
N LEU A 104 -6.09 -0.76 12.63
CA LEU A 104 -6.19 -0.41 11.21
C LEU A 104 -5.58 -1.52 10.38
N PHE A 105 -6.42 -2.17 9.56
CA PHE A 105 -6.01 -3.16 8.56
C PHE A 105 -5.78 -2.48 7.21
N LEU A 106 -4.56 -2.63 6.70
CA LEU A 106 -4.20 -2.14 5.38
C LEU A 106 -4.58 -3.16 4.32
N GLY A 107 -5.67 -2.88 3.61
CA GLY A 107 -6.13 -3.61 2.44
C GLY A 107 -5.36 -3.23 1.17
N SER A 108 -6.04 -3.27 0.05
CA SER A 108 -5.52 -2.88 -1.27
C SER A 108 -6.67 -2.64 -2.25
N SER A 109 -6.51 -1.75 -3.21
CA SER A 109 -7.46 -1.57 -4.32
C SER A 109 -7.56 -2.81 -5.25
N CYS A 110 -6.68 -3.80 -5.10
CA CYS A 110 -6.76 -5.07 -5.83
C CYS A 110 -7.98 -5.94 -5.47
N ILE A 111 -8.67 -5.62 -4.36
CA ILE A 111 -9.88 -6.35 -3.93
C ILE A 111 -11.10 -6.09 -4.81
N TYR A 112 -11.06 -5.04 -5.63
CA TYR A 112 -12.17 -4.70 -6.51
C TYR A 112 -12.14 -5.55 -7.79
N PRO A 113 -13.32 -5.86 -8.36
CA PRO A 113 -13.41 -6.59 -9.61
C PRO A 113 -12.58 -5.95 -10.72
N LYS A 114 -12.01 -6.79 -11.60
CA LYS A 114 -11.23 -6.34 -12.76
C LYS A 114 -11.97 -5.32 -13.62
N LEU A 115 -13.27 -5.54 -13.81
CA LEU A 115 -14.15 -4.70 -14.64
C LEU A 115 -15.13 -3.85 -13.81
N ALA A 116 -14.75 -3.53 -12.56
CA ALA A 116 -15.57 -2.65 -11.73
C ALA A 116 -15.78 -1.29 -12.41
N PRO A 117 -16.98 -0.68 -12.28
CA PRO A 117 -17.21 0.69 -12.72
C PRO A 117 -16.18 1.65 -12.14
N GLN A 118 -15.80 2.66 -12.93
CA GLN A 118 -14.80 3.67 -12.53
C GLN A 118 -15.46 5.03 -12.31
N PRO A 119 -15.14 5.75 -11.21
CA PRO A 119 -14.23 5.34 -10.13
C PRO A 119 -14.80 4.19 -9.28
N MET A 120 -13.89 3.35 -8.75
CA MET A 120 -14.27 2.19 -7.93
C MET A 120 -14.72 2.63 -6.54
N LYS A 121 -15.98 2.31 -6.21
CA LYS A 121 -16.58 2.57 -4.90
C LYS A 121 -16.42 1.36 -3.98
N GLU A 122 -16.51 1.60 -2.66
CA GLU A 122 -16.39 0.55 -1.66
C GLU A 122 -17.46 -0.55 -1.82
N GLU A 123 -18.65 -0.19 -2.31
CA GLU A 123 -19.77 -1.11 -2.60
C GLU A 123 -19.51 -2.06 -3.78
N HIS A 124 -18.49 -1.80 -4.62
CA HIS A 124 -18.12 -2.70 -5.71
C HIS A 124 -17.37 -3.95 -5.24
N LEU A 125 -17.05 -4.05 -3.95
CA LEU A 125 -16.41 -5.25 -3.38
C LEU A 125 -17.28 -6.49 -3.61
N LEU A 126 -16.69 -7.56 -4.18
CA LEU A 126 -17.34 -8.85 -4.44
C LEU A 126 -18.50 -8.81 -5.46
N THR A 127 -18.54 -7.83 -6.35
CA THR A 127 -19.59 -7.71 -7.38
C THR A 127 -19.20 -8.33 -8.74
N GLY A 128 -17.99 -8.89 -8.85
CA GLY A 128 -17.51 -9.51 -10.08
C GLY A 128 -16.16 -10.20 -9.88
N GLU A 129 -15.61 -10.72 -10.98
CA GLU A 129 -14.34 -11.46 -11.00
C GLU A 129 -13.14 -10.55 -10.71
N LEU A 130 -12.18 -11.06 -9.97
CA LEU A 130 -10.92 -10.38 -9.67
C LEU A 130 -9.95 -10.42 -10.86
N GLU A 131 -8.89 -9.62 -10.82
CA GLU A 131 -7.79 -9.71 -11.78
C GLU A 131 -7.00 -11.00 -11.55
N PRO A 132 -6.97 -11.94 -12.53
CA PRO A 132 -6.39 -13.27 -12.33
C PRO A 132 -4.92 -13.27 -11.88
N THR A 133 -4.12 -12.30 -12.33
CA THR A 133 -2.69 -12.25 -12.02
C THR A 133 -2.38 -11.95 -10.55
N ASN A 134 -3.31 -11.36 -9.81
CA ASN A 134 -3.16 -11.05 -8.39
C ASN A 134 -4.33 -11.54 -7.51
N GLU A 135 -5.20 -12.40 -8.05
CA GLU A 135 -6.35 -12.93 -7.35
C GLU A 135 -6.02 -13.55 -5.97
N PRO A 136 -4.97 -14.39 -5.83
CA PRO A 136 -4.61 -14.96 -4.53
C PRO A 136 -4.29 -13.91 -3.46
N TYR A 137 -3.59 -12.84 -3.84
CA TYR A 137 -3.33 -11.70 -2.95
C TYR A 137 -4.62 -10.94 -2.61
N ALA A 138 -5.44 -10.67 -3.61
CA ALA A 138 -6.72 -9.97 -3.44
C ALA A 138 -7.66 -10.75 -2.51
N LEU A 139 -7.79 -12.07 -2.69
CA LEU A 139 -8.59 -12.95 -1.83
C LEU A 139 -8.08 -12.93 -0.38
N ALA A 140 -6.77 -12.98 -0.18
CA ALA A 140 -6.20 -12.86 1.17
C ALA A 140 -6.59 -11.51 1.80
N LYS A 141 -6.48 -10.40 1.07
CA LYS A 141 -6.87 -9.07 1.57
C LYS A 141 -8.39 -8.94 1.85
N ILE A 142 -9.23 -9.53 0.98
CA ILE A 142 -10.69 -9.62 1.22
C ILE A 142 -10.97 -10.40 2.51
N ALA A 143 -10.31 -11.54 2.72
CA ALA A 143 -10.46 -12.33 3.94
C ALA A 143 -10.12 -11.51 5.20
N GLY A 144 -9.02 -10.75 5.19
CA GLY A 144 -8.61 -9.91 6.32
C GLY A 144 -9.62 -8.80 6.65
N LEU A 145 -10.10 -8.08 5.63
CA LEU A 145 -11.12 -7.06 5.87
C LEU A 145 -12.44 -7.67 6.38
N LYS A 146 -12.86 -8.82 5.82
CA LYS A 146 -14.08 -9.52 6.29
C LYS A 146 -13.90 -10.06 7.70
N MET A 147 -12.69 -10.46 8.07
CA MET A 147 -12.37 -10.83 9.44
C MET A 147 -12.51 -9.62 10.38
N CYS A 148 -11.96 -8.45 10.06
CA CYS A 148 -12.17 -7.22 10.85
C CYS A 148 -13.66 -6.90 11.03
N GLN A 149 -14.44 -6.90 9.94
CA GLN A 149 -15.89 -6.66 9.99
C GLN A 149 -16.63 -7.70 10.85
N SER A 150 -16.22 -8.98 10.79
CA SER A 150 -16.81 -10.05 11.58
C SER A 150 -16.54 -9.89 13.07
N TYR A 151 -15.30 -9.49 13.45
CA TYR A 151 -14.95 -9.20 14.84
C TYR A 151 -15.73 -8.00 15.37
N ASN A 152 -15.86 -6.94 14.58
CA ASN A 152 -16.66 -5.77 14.96
C ASN A 152 -18.12 -6.16 15.25
N ARG A 153 -18.73 -6.95 14.34
CA ARG A 153 -20.14 -7.36 14.47
C ARG A 153 -20.36 -8.31 15.65
N GLN A 154 -19.46 -9.27 15.88
CA GLN A 154 -19.63 -10.31 16.88
C GLN A 154 -19.21 -9.86 18.28
N TYR A 155 -18.15 -9.09 18.38
CA TYR A 155 -17.48 -8.78 19.65
C TYR A 155 -17.46 -7.30 19.98
N GLY A 156 -17.95 -6.42 19.10
CA GLY A 156 -17.95 -4.98 19.32
C GLY A 156 -16.54 -4.35 19.27
N THR A 157 -15.60 -4.98 18.55
CA THR A 157 -14.26 -4.41 18.38
C THR A 157 -14.31 -3.18 17.48
N ASN A 158 -13.25 -2.36 17.49
CA ASN A 158 -13.09 -1.20 16.62
C ASN A 158 -11.95 -1.45 15.61
N TYR A 159 -12.20 -2.30 14.62
CA TYR A 159 -11.22 -2.65 13.58
C TYR A 159 -11.64 -2.04 12.25
N ILE A 160 -10.87 -1.05 11.78
CA ILE A 160 -11.12 -0.36 10.52
C ILE A 160 -10.25 -0.92 9.40
N SER A 161 -10.77 -0.90 8.18
CA SER A 161 -10.05 -1.41 7.00
C SER A 161 -9.98 -0.32 5.93
N VAL A 162 -8.79 -0.07 5.42
CA VAL A 162 -8.52 0.97 4.42
C VAL A 162 -7.96 0.39 3.13
N MET A 163 -8.40 0.93 1.99
CA MET A 163 -8.07 0.45 0.65
C MET A 163 -7.27 1.51 -0.10
N PRO A 164 -5.93 1.47 0.01
CA PRO A 164 -5.09 2.42 -0.71
C PRO A 164 -5.04 2.12 -2.21
N THR A 165 -4.87 3.19 -2.99
CA THR A 165 -4.49 3.13 -4.40
C THR A 165 -3.00 2.76 -4.59
N ASN A 166 -2.41 2.97 -5.77
CA ASN A 166 -0.98 2.69 -5.97
C ASN A 166 -0.14 3.70 -5.20
N LEU A 167 0.72 3.17 -4.35
CA LEU A 167 1.58 3.95 -3.46
C LEU A 167 2.97 4.09 -4.04
N TYR A 168 3.64 5.17 -3.71
CA TYR A 168 5.04 5.42 -4.06
C TYR A 168 5.69 6.37 -3.05
N GLY A 169 7.01 6.31 -2.92
CA GLY A 169 7.75 7.20 -2.02
C GLY A 169 9.05 6.59 -1.48
N PRO A 170 9.65 7.20 -0.47
CA PRO A 170 10.80 6.67 0.27
C PRO A 170 10.56 5.26 0.83
N ASN A 171 11.59 4.42 0.80
CA ASN A 171 11.56 3.01 1.20
C ASN A 171 10.69 2.08 0.31
N ASP A 172 10.33 2.53 -0.91
CA ASP A 172 9.70 1.65 -1.89
C ASP A 172 10.70 0.63 -2.44
N ASN A 173 10.18 -0.39 -3.12
CA ASN A 173 10.97 -1.40 -3.81
C ASN A 173 11.29 -0.91 -5.23
N PHE A 174 12.56 -0.72 -5.55
CA PHE A 174 13.06 -0.30 -6.86
C PHE A 174 13.64 -1.44 -7.70
N ASP A 175 13.47 -2.69 -7.29
CA ASP A 175 13.90 -3.85 -8.07
C ASP A 175 13.07 -3.99 -9.36
N LEU A 176 13.73 -4.13 -10.52
CA LEU A 176 13.06 -4.09 -11.82
C LEU A 176 12.13 -5.28 -12.11
N GLU A 177 12.28 -6.40 -11.38
CA GLU A 177 11.45 -7.59 -11.56
C GLU A 177 10.25 -7.62 -10.61
N THR A 178 10.40 -7.08 -9.40
CA THR A 178 9.42 -7.24 -8.33
C THR A 178 8.71 -5.95 -7.93
N SER A 179 9.20 -4.80 -8.38
CA SER A 179 8.62 -3.48 -8.03
C SER A 179 7.33 -3.15 -8.78
N HIS A 180 6.65 -2.13 -8.30
CA HIS A 180 5.55 -1.48 -9.01
C HIS A 180 6.07 -0.55 -10.11
N VAL A 181 5.15 -0.11 -10.99
CA VAL A 181 5.51 0.63 -12.21
C VAL A 181 6.27 1.95 -11.93
N LEU A 182 5.86 2.76 -10.97
CA LEU A 182 6.45 4.08 -10.72
C LEU A 182 7.91 3.97 -10.23
N PRO A 183 8.23 3.20 -9.17
CA PRO A 183 9.62 3.01 -8.76
C PRO A 183 10.49 2.32 -9.84
N ALA A 184 9.93 1.38 -10.62
CA ALA A 184 10.65 0.79 -11.75
C ALA A 184 11.02 1.84 -12.80
N LEU A 185 10.10 2.76 -13.13
CA LEU A 185 10.36 3.85 -14.07
C LEU A 185 11.41 4.83 -13.53
N ILE A 186 11.33 5.23 -12.26
CA ILE A 186 12.36 6.10 -11.65
C ILE A 186 13.74 5.47 -11.81
N ARG A 187 13.88 4.18 -11.49
CA ARG A 187 15.15 3.46 -11.62
C ARG A 187 15.62 3.40 -13.08
N LYS A 188 14.76 3.03 -14.01
CA LYS A 188 15.09 2.95 -15.45
C LYS A 188 15.59 4.28 -16.00
N PHE A 189 14.87 5.38 -15.72
CA PHE A 189 15.28 6.71 -16.16
C PHE A 189 16.59 7.15 -15.50
N HIS A 190 16.77 6.86 -14.22
CA HIS A 190 18.02 7.15 -13.51
C HIS A 190 19.21 6.43 -14.13
N GLU A 191 19.14 5.09 -14.29
CA GLU A 191 20.20 4.27 -14.89
C GLU A 191 20.52 4.73 -16.31
N ALA A 192 19.49 5.00 -17.13
CA ALA A 192 19.67 5.52 -18.49
C ALA A 192 20.30 6.92 -18.51
N SER A 193 20.00 7.78 -17.53
CA SER A 193 20.60 9.12 -17.43
C SER A 193 22.10 9.12 -17.11
N LEU A 194 22.58 8.05 -16.49
CA LEU A 194 23.99 7.82 -16.15
C LEU A 194 24.76 7.12 -17.28
N SER A 195 24.06 6.47 -18.23
CA SER A 195 24.68 5.77 -19.36
C SER A 195 25.26 6.74 -20.36
N THR A 196 26.49 6.49 -20.80
CA THR A 196 27.16 7.26 -21.85
C THR A 196 26.60 6.94 -23.25
N GLY A 197 25.86 5.84 -23.41
CA GLY A 197 25.35 5.32 -24.67
C GLY A 197 23.96 5.81 -25.09
N GLN A 198 23.27 6.60 -24.27
CA GLN A 198 21.87 6.99 -24.49
C GLN A 198 20.94 5.80 -24.74
N ASP A 199 21.11 4.70 -23.97
CA ASP A 199 20.26 3.53 -24.08
C ASP A 199 18.79 3.90 -23.88
N PRO A 200 17.87 3.45 -24.79
CA PRO A 200 16.47 3.85 -24.69
C PRO A 200 15.82 3.31 -23.41
N VAL A 201 14.94 4.11 -22.81
CA VAL A 201 14.09 3.65 -21.70
C VAL A 201 12.91 2.87 -22.27
N VAL A 202 12.83 1.58 -21.95
CA VAL A 202 11.77 0.69 -22.44
C VAL A 202 10.59 0.67 -21.47
N LEU A 203 9.43 1.13 -21.92
CA LEU A 203 8.13 1.01 -21.25
C LEU A 203 7.44 -0.27 -21.70
N TRP A 204 6.84 -1.01 -20.76
CA TRP A 204 6.06 -2.20 -21.09
C TRP A 204 4.65 -1.82 -21.55
N GLY A 205 4.16 -2.50 -22.59
CA GLY A 205 2.83 -2.28 -23.13
C GLY A 205 2.72 -1.00 -23.96
N THR A 206 1.51 -0.49 -24.11
CA THR A 206 1.20 0.70 -24.93
C THR A 206 1.38 2.02 -24.19
N GLY A 207 1.51 2.00 -22.85
CA GLY A 207 1.53 3.20 -22.03
C GLY A 207 0.16 3.85 -21.82
N THR A 208 -0.91 3.31 -22.43
CA THR A 208 -2.27 3.88 -22.33
C THR A 208 -3.02 3.59 -21.04
N PRO A 209 -2.76 2.48 -20.29
CA PRO A 209 -3.46 2.23 -19.02
C PRO A 209 -3.32 3.38 -18.04
N ARG A 210 -4.42 3.67 -17.32
CA ARG A 210 -4.48 4.77 -16.38
C ARG A 210 -4.42 4.27 -14.95
N ARG A 211 -3.64 4.97 -14.11
CA ARG A 211 -3.43 4.63 -12.70
C ARG A 211 -3.53 5.88 -11.85
N GLU A 212 -4.05 5.69 -10.67
CA GLU A 212 -4.00 6.66 -9.59
C GLU A 212 -2.75 6.40 -8.74
N PHE A 213 -2.04 7.45 -8.34
CA PHE A 213 -0.84 7.39 -7.51
C PHE A 213 -0.97 8.29 -6.29
N LEU A 214 -0.70 7.74 -5.12
CA LEU A 214 -0.73 8.45 -3.85
C LEU A 214 0.65 8.42 -3.19
N TYR A 215 1.15 9.60 -2.83
CA TYR A 215 2.42 9.72 -2.11
C TYR A 215 2.32 9.12 -0.71
N ILE A 216 3.39 8.46 -0.28
CA ILE A 216 3.36 7.62 0.92
C ILE A 216 3.09 8.39 2.21
N ASP A 217 3.57 9.63 2.33
CA ASP A 217 3.32 10.45 3.53
C ASP A 217 1.85 10.88 3.62
N ASP A 218 1.17 11.11 2.49
CA ASP A 218 -0.27 11.35 2.47
C ASP A 218 -1.05 10.11 2.91
N LEU A 219 -0.62 8.91 2.49
CA LEU A 219 -1.22 7.68 3.02
C LEU A 219 -1.04 7.56 4.53
N ALA A 220 0.17 7.82 5.03
CA ALA A 220 0.45 7.76 6.47
C ALA A 220 -0.42 8.76 7.25
N ASP A 221 -0.55 9.99 6.74
CA ASP A 221 -1.44 11.01 7.28
C ASP A 221 -2.90 10.55 7.31
N ALA A 222 -3.41 9.97 6.21
CA ALA A 222 -4.76 9.41 6.13
C ALA A 222 -4.98 8.28 7.15
N CYS A 223 -4.01 7.37 7.29
CA CYS A 223 -4.09 6.26 8.25
C CYS A 223 -4.18 6.77 9.69
N VAL A 224 -3.34 7.74 10.06
CA VAL A 224 -3.37 8.35 11.40
C VAL A 224 -4.67 9.11 11.62
N PHE A 225 -5.12 9.89 10.63
CA PHE A 225 -6.39 10.60 10.67
C PHE A 225 -7.57 9.65 10.90
N LEU A 226 -7.66 8.53 10.16
CA LEU A 226 -8.73 7.54 10.30
C LEU A 226 -8.65 6.80 11.64
N MET A 227 -7.46 6.53 12.16
CA MET A 227 -7.32 5.97 13.50
C MET A 227 -7.85 6.89 14.60
N GLU A 228 -7.82 8.19 14.40
CA GLU A 228 -8.30 9.18 15.37
C GLU A 228 -9.77 9.56 15.18
N ASN A 229 -10.31 9.51 13.94
CA ASN A 229 -11.59 10.15 13.58
C ASN A 229 -12.63 9.21 12.96
N TYR A 230 -12.32 7.92 12.73
CA TYR A 230 -13.25 7.00 12.06
C TYR A 230 -13.45 5.73 12.87
N ASP A 231 -14.66 5.49 13.37
CA ASP A 231 -15.07 4.30 14.14
C ASP A 231 -16.09 3.44 13.39
N GLY A 232 -16.22 3.64 12.07
CA GLY A 232 -17.15 2.88 11.23
C GLY A 232 -16.62 1.48 10.87
N THR A 233 -17.54 0.59 10.50
CA THR A 233 -17.22 -0.78 10.06
C THR A 233 -17.02 -0.90 8.55
N GLU A 234 -17.46 0.13 7.80
CA GLU A 234 -17.30 0.17 6.35
C GLU A 234 -15.85 0.43 5.96
N ILE A 235 -15.43 -0.19 4.87
CA ILE A 235 -14.11 0.07 4.31
C ILE A 235 -13.99 1.50 3.79
N VAL A 236 -12.78 2.05 3.77
CA VAL A 236 -12.51 3.41 3.29
C VAL A 236 -11.44 3.37 2.20
N ASN A 237 -11.79 3.84 1.02
CA ASN A 237 -10.83 4.07 -0.06
C ASN A 237 -9.91 5.23 0.28
N ILE A 238 -8.60 5.06 0.06
CA ILE A 238 -7.60 6.13 0.22
C ILE A 238 -6.88 6.35 -1.11
N GLY A 239 -7.07 7.51 -1.67
CA GLY A 239 -6.50 7.93 -2.95
C GLY A 239 -6.53 9.44 -3.13
N VAL A 240 -6.19 9.87 -4.33
CA VAL A 240 -6.20 11.28 -4.76
C VAL A 240 -7.53 11.62 -5.43
N GLY A 241 -8.19 10.63 -6.07
CA GLY A 241 -9.39 10.81 -6.88
C GLY A 241 -9.10 11.25 -8.32
N GLU A 242 -7.84 11.17 -8.77
CA GLU A 242 -7.39 11.50 -10.12
C GLU A 242 -6.46 10.41 -10.65
N ASP A 243 -6.52 10.11 -11.94
CA ASP A 243 -5.65 9.15 -12.59
C ASP A 243 -4.87 9.76 -13.75
N ILE A 244 -3.76 9.10 -14.09
CA ILE A 244 -2.85 9.50 -15.15
C ILE A 244 -2.46 8.26 -15.96
N SER A 245 -2.19 8.38 -17.26
CA SER A 245 -1.68 7.26 -18.06
C SER A 245 -0.23 6.94 -17.71
N ILE A 246 0.18 5.69 -18.00
CA ILE A 246 1.57 5.27 -17.79
C ILE A 246 2.54 6.09 -18.64
N SER A 247 2.14 6.47 -19.87
CA SER A 247 2.95 7.34 -20.73
C SER A 247 3.12 8.74 -20.14
N GLU A 248 2.05 9.34 -19.58
CA GLU A 248 2.12 10.65 -18.94
C GLU A 248 2.97 10.63 -17.66
N VAL A 249 2.85 9.57 -16.83
CA VAL A 249 3.71 9.45 -15.64
C VAL A 249 5.17 9.22 -16.01
N ALA A 250 5.44 8.46 -17.07
CA ALA A 250 6.80 8.28 -17.57
C ALA A 250 7.41 9.61 -18.09
N ALA A 251 6.63 10.41 -18.79
CA ALA A 251 7.05 11.74 -19.21
C ALA A 251 7.38 12.66 -18.02
N LEU A 252 6.54 12.62 -16.98
CA LEU A 252 6.74 13.38 -15.75
C LEU A 252 8.02 12.95 -14.99
N ILE A 253 8.26 11.64 -14.89
CA ILE A 253 9.49 11.10 -14.30
C ILE A 253 10.71 11.51 -15.14
N ASN A 254 10.60 11.41 -16.47
CA ASN A 254 11.65 11.85 -17.39
C ASN A 254 12.05 13.30 -17.16
N GLU A 255 11.07 14.21 -17.03
CA GLU A 255 11.34 15.63 -16.72
C GLU A 255 12.06 15.79 -15.37
N VAL A 256 11.64 15.06 -14.32
CA VAL A 256 12.23 15.14 -12.99
C VAL A 256 13.67 14.61 -12.98
N VAL A 257 13.91 13.49 -13.67
CA VAL A 257 15.26 12.88 -13.76
C VAL A 257 16.18 13.70 -14.69
N GLY A 258 15.61 14.32 -15.73
CA GLY A 258 16.37 15.08 -16.73
C GLY A 258 17.03 14.22 -17.80
N TYR A 259 16.50 13.00 -18.06
CA TYR A 259 16.97 12.14 -19.14
C TYR A 259 16.61 12.72 -20.51
N ARG A 260 17.52 12.61 -21.49
CA ARG A 260 17.39 13.22 -22.83
C ARG A 260 17.37 12.21 -23.97
N GLY A 261 17.42 10.92 -23.65
CA GLY A 261 17.40 9.86 -24.66
C GLY A 261 15.99 9.47 -25.09
N GLU A 262 15.90 8.39 -25.87
CA GLU A 262 14.66 7.88 -26.43
C GLU A 262 13.86 7.09 -25.40
N VAL A 263 12.51 7.19 -25.49
CA VAL A 263 11.57 6.35 -24.74
C VAL A 263 10.82 5.47 -25.75
N VAL A 264 10.94 4.16 -25.62
CA VAL A 264 10.32 3.19 -26.54
C VAL A 264 9.32 2.31 -25.80
N TYR A 265 8.37 1.74 -26.55
CA TYR A 265 7.29 0.91 -26.01
C TYR A 265 7.44 -0.55 -26.46
N ASP A 266 7.46 -1.47 -25.49
CA ASP A 266 7.46 -2.92 -25.77
C ASP A 266 6.04 -3.48 -25.71
N ASN A 267 5.36 -3.46 -26.84
CA ASN A 267 3.99 -3.95 -26.99
C ASN A 267 3.86 -5.49 -26.86
N SER A 268 4.97 -6.23 -26.75
CA SER A 268 4.94 -7.67 -26.43
C SER A 268 4.57 -7.94 -24.97
N LYS A 269 4.65 -6.93 -24.12
CA LYS A 269 4.30 -6.99 -22.69
C LYS A 269 2.84 -6.56 -22.47
N PRO A 270 2.14 -7.16 -21.49
CA PRO A 270 0.75 -6.84 -21.23
C PRO A 270 0.57 -5.46 -20.60
N ASP A 271 -0.49 -4.76 -20.99
CA ASP A 271 -0.90 -3.48 -20.38
C ASP A 271 -1.50 -3.61 -18.98
N GLY A 272 -2.03 -4.78 -18.64
CA GLY A 272 -2.81 -4.97 -17.40
C GLY A 272 -4.21 -4.34 -17.48
N THR A 273 -4.81 -4.05 -16.32
CA THR A 273 -6.16 -3.45 -16.26
C THR A 273 -6.15 -2.04 -16.89
N PRO A 274 -7.11 -1.70 -17.78
CA PRO A 274 -7.11 -0.43 -18.50
C PRO A 274 -7.15 0.81 -17.60
N ARG A 275 -7.95 0.79 -16.53
CA ARG A 275 -8.09 1.90 -15.59
C ARG A 275 -8.25 1.40 -14.15
N LYS A 276 -7.59 2.08 -13.20
CA LYS A 276 -7.79 1.90 -11.76
C LYS A 276 -7.82 3.26 -11.09
N LEU A 277 -9.01 3.70 -10.74
CA LEU A 277 -9.28 4.95 -10.02
C LEU A 277 -10.23 4.64 -8.86
N LEU A 278 -9.92 5.10 -7.66
CA LEU A 278 -10.79 4.96 -6.50
C LEU A 278 -11.77 6.13 -6.40
N ASP A 279 -13.00 5.84 -5.98
CA ASP A 279 -13.89 6.85 -5.44
C ASP A 279 -13.44 7.16 -4.00
N VAL A 280 -13.07 8.40 -3.76
CA VAL A 280 -12.58 8.89 -2.46
C VAL A 280 -13.60 9.76 -1.74
N SER A 281 -14.86 9.77 -2.18
CA SER A 281 -15.91 10.62 -1.65
C SER A 281 -16.15 10.38 -0.15
N ARG A 282 -16.08 9.13 0.31
CA ARG A 282 -16.21 8.79 1.73
C ARG A 282 -15.10 9.43 2.56
N LEU A 283 -13.84 9.29 2.16
CA LEU A 283 -12.70 9.88 2.86
C LEU A 283 -12.78 11.42 2.87
N ASN A 284 -13.16 12.00 1.73
CA ASN A 284 -13.37 13.46 1.62
C ASN A 284 -14.48 13.95 2.54
N SER A 285 -15.57 13.19 2.69
CA SER A 285 -16.68 13.55 3.59
C SER A 285 -16.29 13.50 5.08
N LEU A 286 -15.28 12.70 5.42
CA LEU A 286 -14.67 12.68 6.76
C LEU A 286 -13.75 13.87 7.02
N GLY A 287 -13.41 14.66 5.98
CA GLY A 287 -12.61 15.87 6.11
C GLY A 287 -11.13 15.70 5.74
N TRP A 288 -10.74 14.59 5.12
CA TRP A 288 -9.35 14.36 4.68
C TRP A 288 -9.23 14.40 3.16
N LYS A 289 -8.12 14.97 2.66
CA LYS A 289 -7.70 14.96 1.26
C LYS A 289 -6.19 14.86 1.16
N ALA A 290 -5.71 14.20 0.09
CA ALA A 290 -4.29 14.21 -0.27
C ALA A 290 -3.79 15.64 -0.54
N LYS A 291 -2.53 15.90 -0.18
CA LYS A 291 -1.92 17.24 -0.25
C LYS A 291 -0.74 17.30 -1.22
N THR A 292 -0.06 16.16 -1.44
CA THR A 292 1.15 16.10 -2.25
C THR A 292 0.81 15.91 -3.73
N GLY A 293 1.18 16.87 -4.57
CA GLY A 293 1.03 16.74 -6.02
C GLY A 293 1.95 15.66 -6.60
N LEU A 294 1.52 14.98 -7.68
CA LEU A 294 2.27 13.85 -8.25
C LEU A 294 3.70 14.25 -8.64
N ARG A 295 3.91 15.38 -9.29
CA ARG A 295 5.25 15.88 -9.68
C ARG A 295 6.15 16.10 -8.45
N GLU A 296 5.62 16.70 -7.42
CA GLU A 296 6.34 16.96 -6.17
C GLU A 296 6.73 15.64 -5.49
N GLY A 297 5.78 14.72 -5.34
CA GLY A 297 6.03 13.40 -4.75
C GLY A 297 7.07 12.58 -5.54
N ILE A 298 7.04 12.64 -6.88
CA ILE A 298 8.06 12.00 -7.73
C ILE A 298 9.44 12.63 -7.48
N ALA A 299 9.53 13.95 -7.40
CA ALA A 299 10.79 14.64 -7.14
C ALA A 299 11.37 14.24 -5.77
N MET A 300 10.55 14.25 -4.70
CA MET A 300 10.99 13.81 -3.37
C MET A 300 11.41 12.33 -3.35
N THR A 301 10.68 11.46 -4.06
CA THR A 301 11.02 10.04 -4.17
C THR A 301 12.35 9.84 -4.91
N TYR A 302 12.58 10.59 -5.98
CA TYR A 302 13.82 10.51 -6.76
C TYR A 302 15.03 11.03 -5.97
N GLU A 303 14.89 12.14 -5.22
CA GLU A 303 15.95 12.63 -4.34
C GLU A 303 16.32 11.57 -3.27
N TRP A 304 15.30 10.94 -2.67
CA TRP A 304 15.54 9.85 -1.73
C TRP A 304 16.25 8.67 -2.40
N TYR A 305 15.80 8.24 -3.59
CA TYR A 305 16.41 7.15 -4.35
C TYR A 305 17.88 7.41 -4.63
N LYS A 306 18.24 8.61 -5.13
CA LYS A 306 19.63 9.03 -5.37
C LYS A 306 20.52 8.95 -4.12
N SER A 307 19.94 9.11 -2.93
CA SER A 307 20.70 9.01 -1.68
C SER A 307 21.01 7.59 -1.25
N LYS A 308 20.48 6.58 -1.95
CA LYS A 308 20.61 5.14 -1.62
C LYS A 308 21.42 4.34 -2.63
N VAL A 309 21.66 4.91 -3.83
CA VAL A 309 22.43 4.30 -4.92
C VAL A 309 23.76 4.99 -5.16
#